data_0694e96d131701f937ad231976bf512c
#
_entry.id   0694e96d131701f937ad231976bf512c
#
_cell.length_a   1.000
_cell.length_b   1.000
_cell.length_c   1.000
_cell.angle_alpha   90.00
_cell.angle_beta   90.00
_cell.angle_gamma   90.00
#
_symmetry.space_group_name_H-M   'P 1'
#
loop_
_entity.id
_entity.type
_entity.pdbx_description
1 polymer ?
#
loop_
_entity_poly.entity_id
_entity_poly.type
_entity_poly.pdbx_seq_one_letter_code
_entity_poly.pdbx_strand_id
1 'polypeptide(L)'
;MESYLHNKNLNDSNSVKKLIINELKIGQIRLDARLLLDFFDIFNEIKDSKNLKGNLRKLMSLDKWILSSKDSLEIREQQIQMAKSLFDLTKEFGFEYLYENNKKSSWSLAWSWACYCFEITKLEMVENFFYAWSANQLNAALRIIPIGSTEAQLIQRDLLEIISKVSKEIMDKEIDDIYFGNVGLAMAQQNHDDLYTKLFRN
;
A
#
# COMPACT_ATOMS: atom_id res chain seq x y z
N MET A 1 9.77 -5.54 6.19
CA MET A 1 11.12 -5.03 5.89
C MET A 1 12.13 -5.42 6.97
N GLU A 2 11.95 -5.03 8.22
CA GLU A 2 12.87 -5.30 9.35
C GLU A 2 13.30 -6.76 9.46
N SER A 3 12.35 -7.66 9.66
CA SER A 3 12.62 -9.10 9.81
C SER A 3 13.32 -9.70 8.60
N TYR A 4 12.98 -9.23 7.40
CA TYR A 4 13.61 -9.70 6.17
C TYR A 4 15.07 -9.24 6.07
N LEU A 5 15.35 -7.98 6.40
CA LEU A 5 16.71 -7.44 6.40
C LEU A 5 17.59 -8.12 7.44
N HIS A 6 17.07 -8.34 8.65
CA HIS A 6 17.78 -9.03 9.72
C HIS A 6 18.09 -10.49 9.38
N ASN A 7 17.12 -11.23 8.84
CA ASN A 7 17.28 -12.66 8.54
C ASN A 7 18.20 -12.95 7.34
N LYS A 8 18.38 -11.98 6.41
CA LYS A 8 19.20 -12.15 5.21
C LYS A 8 20.56 -11.46 5.26
N ASN A 9 20.96 -10.88 6.41
CA ASN A 9 22.21 -10.10 6.52
C ASN A 9 22.36 -9.05 5.40
N LEU A 10 21.25 -8.42 5.01
CA LEU A 10 21.23 -7.38 3.98
C LEU A 10 21.67 -6.07 4.61
N ASN A 11 22.96 -5.75 4.50
CA ASN A 11 23.61 -4.65 5.23
C ASN A 11 24.03 -3.49 4.32
N ASP A 12 23.56 -3.45 3.07
CA ASP A 12 23.97 -2.43 2.10
C ASP A 12 22.76 -1.86 1.31
N SER A 13 22.95 -0.67 0.79
CA SER A 13 21.94 0.09 0.03
C SER A 13 21.48 -0.61 -1.26
N ASN A 14 22.36 -1.36 -1.93
CA ASN A 14 22.03 -2.08 -3.15
C ASN A 14 21.05 -3.22 -2.87
N SER A 15 21.23 -3.90 -1.74
CA SER A 15 20.32 -4.97 -1.30
C SER A 15 18.92 -4.42 -1.00
N VAL A 16 18.83 -3.27 -0.32
CA VAL A 16 17.56 -2.57 -0.07
C VAL A 16 16.90 -2.16 -1.38
N LYS A 17 17.66 -1.53 -2.30
CA LYS A 17 17.16 -1.14 -3.61
C LYS A 17 16.60 -2.34 -4.39
N LYS A 18 17.33 -3.45 -4.45
CA LYS A 18 16.88 -4.68 -5.12
C LYS A 18 15.62 -5.25 -4.50
N LEU A 19 15.50 -5.23 -3.17
CA LEU A 19 14.31 -5.68 -2.48
C LEU A 19 13.08 -4.85 -2.86
N ILE A 20 13.19 -3.51 -2.81
CA ILE A 20 12.10 -2.61 -3.20
C ILE A 20 11.71 -2.83 -4.67
N ILE A 21 12.68 -2.96 -5.57
CA ILE A 21 12.42 -3.24 -6.99
C ILE A 21 11.66 -4.56 -7.17
N ASN A 22 12.03 -5.61 -6.44
CA ASN A 22 11.34 -6.89 -6.52
C ASN A 22 9.90 -6.78 -6.03
N GLU A 23 9.67 -6.08 -4.92
CA GLU A 23 8.31 -5.84 -4.40
C GLU A 23 7.44 -5.06 -5.41
N LEU A 24 8.00 -4.02 -6.03
CA LEU A 24 7.30 -3.26 -7.07
C LEU A 24 6.96 -4.13 -8.29
N LYS A 25 7.81 -5.11 -8.65
CA LYS A 25 7.63 -5.95 -9.85
C LYS A 25 6.76 -7.18 -9.63
N ILE A 26 6.87 -7.83 -8.46
CA ILE A 26 6.23 -9.13 -8.18
C ILE A 26 5.66 -9.23 -6.77
N GLY A 27 5.70 -8.17 -5.96
CA GLY A 27 5.23 -8.18 -4.58
C GLY A 27 3.74 -7.97 -4.42
N GLN A 28 3.24 -8.23 -3.20
CA GLN A 28 1.84 -8.07 -2.84
C GLN A 28 1.34 -6.62 -2.99
N ILE A 29 2.23 -5.63 -2.93
CA ILE A 29 1.90 -4.22 -3.13
C ILE A 29 1.23 -3.95 -4.50
N ARG A 30 1.46 -4.80 -5.49
CA ARG A 30 0.80 -4.70 -6.80
C ARG A 30 -0.70 -4.98 -6.73
N LEU A 31 -1.09 -5.93 -5.87
CA LEU A 31 -2.50 -6.22 -5.61
C LEU A 31 -3.19 -5.03 -4.94
N ASP A 32 -2.53 -4.45 -3.93
CA ASP A 32 -3.01 -3.22 -3.30
C ASP A 32 -3.22 -2.10 -4.34
N ALA A 33 -2.22 -1.89 -5.20
CA ALA A 33 -2.25 -0.87 -6.25
C ALA A 33 -3.37 -1.11 -7.29
N ARG A 34 -3.62 -2.37 -7.67
CA ARG A 34 -4.70 -2.69 -8.61
C ARG A 34 -6.07 -2.39 -8.00
N LEU A 35 -6.26 -2.73 -6.73
CA LEU A 35 -7.52 -2.45 -6.04
C LEU A 35 -7.81 -0.95 -5.87
N LEU A 36 -6.80 -0.08 -5.88
CA LEU A 36 -7.05 1.36 -5.90
C LEU A 36 -7.94 1.75 -7.09
N LEU A 37 -7.73 1.14 -8.26
CA LEU A 37 -8.49 1.43 -9.47
C LEU A 37 -9.94 0.99 -9.31
N ASP A 38 -10.18 -0.20 -8.76
CA ASP A 38 -11.53 -0.71 -8.54
C ASP A 38 -12.30 0.14 -7.52
N PHE A 39 -11.65 0.53 -6.43
CA PHE A 39 -12.26 1.44 -5.46
C PHE A 39 -12.59 2.79 -6.08
N PHE A 40 -11.67 3.34 -6.86
CA PHE A 40 -11.86 4.63 -7.55
C PHE A 40 -13.05 4.57 -8.53
N ASP A 41 -13.18 3.46 -9.28
CA ASP A 41 -14.31 3.25 -10.20
C ASP A 41 -15.63 3.14 -9.45
N ILE A 42 -15.65 2.42 -8.33
CA ILE A 42 -16.85 2.32 -7.50
C ILE A 42 -17.26 3.69 -6.95
N PHE A 43 -16.30 4.57 -6.56
CA PHE A 43 -16.64 5.92 -6.12
C PHE A 43 -17.28 6.75 -7.24
N ASN A 44 -16.80 6.65 -8.49
CA ASN A 44 -17.42 7.27 -9.65
C ASN A 44 -18.84 6.71 -9.89
N GLU A 45 -19.01 5.37 -9.84
CA GLU A 45 -20.31 4.74 -9.97
C GLU A 45 -21.30 5.18 -8.87
N ILE A 46 -20.85 5.38 -7.64
CA ILE A 46 -21.66 5.89 -6.53
C ILE A 46 -22.15 7.30 -6.83
N LYS A 47 -21.29 8.17 -7.36
CA LYS A 47 -21.65 9.55 -7.72
C LYS A 47 -22.74 9.59 -8.80
N ASP A 48 -22.66 8.71 -9.80
CA ASP A 48 -23.48 8.74 -10.99
C ASP A 48 -24.72 7.82 -10.92
N SER A 49 -24.82 6.94 -9.92
CA SER A 49 -25.72 5.79 -9.94
C SER A 49 -26.89 5.87 -8.95
N LYS A 50 -28.04 5.36 -9.41
CA LYS A 50 -29.22 5.06 -8.56
C LYS A 50 -29.02 3.82 -7.67
N ASN A 51 -27.95 3.01 -7.87
CA ASN A 51 -27.71 1.76 -7.14
C ASN A 51 -26.67 1.89 -6.02
N LEU A 52 -26.83 2.89 -5.16
CA LEU A 52 -25.95 3.16 -4.05
C LEU A 52 -25.69 1.92 -3.17
N LYS A 53 -26.75 1.16 -2.83
CA LYS A 53 -26.63 -0.02 -1.95
C LYS A 53 -25.78 -1.14 -2.58
N GLY A 54 -25.90 -1.36 -3.89
CA GLY A 54 -25.11 -2.37 -4.61
C GLY A 54 -23.63 -2.02 -4.62
N ASN A 55 -23.30 -0.78 -4.96
CA ASN A 55 -21.95 -0.28 -5.03
C ASN A 55 -21.28 -0.25 -3.65
N LEU A 56 -21.98 0.14 -2.59
CA LEU A 56 -21.46 0.06 -1.22
C LEU A 56 -21.18 -1.38 -0.80
N ARG A 57 -22.03 -2.36 -1.16
CA ARG A 57 -21.74 -3.78 -0.88
C ARG A 57 -20.50 -4.28 -1.61
N LYS A 58 -20.33 -3.91 -2.88
CA LYS A 58 -19.14 -4.25 -3.68
C LYS A 58 -17.88 -3.66 -3.04
N LEU A 59 -17.91 -2.37 -2.68
CA LEU A 59 -16.83 -1.68 -2.00
C LEU A 59 -16.41 -2.40 -0.72
N MET A 60 -17.37 -2.71 0.16
CA MET A 60 -17.14 -3.41 1.43
C MET A 60 -16.59 -4.82 1.24
N SER A 61 -17.07 -5.54 0.23
CA SER A 61 -16.61 -6.90 -0.07
C SER A 61 -15.13 -6.90 -0.50
N LEU A 62 -14.75 -5.98 -1.38
CA LEU A 62 -13.37 -5.81 -1.82
C LEU A 62 -12.46 -5.36 -0.67
N ASP A 63 -12.92 -4.41 0.15
CA ASP A 63 -12.15 -3.91 1.30
C ASP A 63 -11.89 -5.02 2.35
N LYS A 64 -12.91 -5.80 2.67
CA LYS A 64 -12.77 -6.95 3.55
C LYS A 64 -11.84 -8.00 2.95
N TRP A 65 -11.93 -8.24 1.65
CA TRP A 65 -11.09 -9.22 0.96
C TRP A 65 -9.61 -8.83 1.02
N ILE A 66 -9.25 -7.56 0.70
CA ILE A 66 -7.86 -7.12 0.74
C ILE A 66 -7.29 -7.12 2.17
N LEU A 67 -8.07 -6.77 3.17
CA LEU A 67 -7.64 -6.90 4.56
C LEU A 67 -7.39 -8.36 4.95
N SER A 68 -8.23 -9.28 4.47
CA SER A 68 -8.08 -10.71 4.75
C SER A 68 -6.89 -11.34 4.03
N SER A 69 -6.42 -10.75 2.93
CA SER A 69 -5.23 -11.20 2.19
C SER A 69 -3.90 -10.82 2.86
N LYS A 70 -3.92 -10.05 3.95
CA LYS A 70 -2.70 -9.68 4.68
C LYS A 70 -2.24 -10.83 5.56
N ASP A 71 -0.95 -11.14 5.47
CA ASP A 71 -0.35 -12.33 6.07
C ASP A 71 -0.32 -12.32 7.61
N SER A 72 -0.27 -11.12 8.23
CA SER A 72 -0.24 -11.00 9.70
C SER A 72 -1.33 -10.08 10.24
N LEU A 73 -1.74 -10.33 11.50
CA LEU A 73 -2.68 -9.46 12.22
C LEU A 73 -2.09 -8.04 12.41
N GLU A 74 -0.80 -7.96 12.70
CA GLU A 74 -0.12 -6.69 12.93
C GLU A 74 -0.14 -5.79 11.68
N ILE A 75 0.17 -6.35 10.50
CA ILE A 75 0.08 -5.61 9.24
C ILE A 75 -1.35 -5.16 8.97
N ARG A 76 -2.33 -6.01 9.26
CA ARG A 76 -3.75 -5.68 9.11
C ARG A 76 -4.17 -4.53 10.02
N GLU A 77 -3.76 -4.56 11.29
CA GLU A 77 -4.04 -3.50 12.25
C GLU A 77 -3.35 -2.19 11.86
N GLN A 78 -2.11 -2.24 11.42
CA GLN A 78 -1.38 -1.08 10.91
C GLN A 78 -2.11 -0.44 9.71
N GLN A 79 -2.55 -1.24 8.75
CA GLN A 79 -3.32 -0.75 7.60
C GLN A 79 -4.62 -0.08 8.03
N ILE A 80 -5.34 -0.66 8.99
CA ILE A 80 -6.58 -0.08 9.53
C ILE A 80 -6.31 1.26 10.21
N GLN A 81 -5.25 1.37 11.01
CA GLN A 81 -4.90 2.63 11.67
C GLN A 81 -4.51 3.72 10.68
N MET A 82 -3.69 3.38 9.66
CA MET A 82 -3.32 4.29 8.60
C MET A 82 -4.55 4.77 7.81
N ALA A 83 -5.45 3.86 7.47
CA ALA A 83 -6.69 4.17 6.78
C ALA A 83 -7.57 5.13 7.58
N LYS A 84 -7.74 4.86 8.88
CA LYS A 84 -8.49 5.73 9.78
C LYS A 84 -7.91 7.14 9.79
N SER A 85 -6.60 7.28 9.97
CA SER A 85 -5.94 8.59 10.00
C SER A 85 -6.14 9.36 8.69
N LEU A 86 -6.15 8.68 7.54
CA LEU A 86 -6.37 9.32 6.25
C LEU A 86 -7.84 9.73 6.06
N PHE A 87 -8.80 8.93 6.51
CA PHE A 87 -10.22 9.32 6.50
C PHE A 87 -10.46 10.51 7.43
N ASP A 88 -9.89 10.51 8.64
CA ASP A 88 -9.99 11.63 9.56
C ASP A 88 -9.40 12.90 8.93
N LEU A 89 -8.25 12.80 8.26
CA LEU A 89 -7.63 13.92 7.55
C LEU A 89 -8.50 14.43 6.39
N THR A 90 -9.05 13.56 5.54
CA THR A 90 -9.93 13.99 4.44
C THR A 90 -11.19 14.66 4.96
N LYS A 91 -11.70 14.24 6.11
CA LYS A 91 -12.83 14.88 6.78
C LYS A 91 -12.52 16.33 7.23
N GLU A 92 -11.32 16.58 7.76
CA GLU A 92 -10.87 17.94 8.10
C GLU A 92 -10.80 18.86 6.87
N PHE A 93 -10.59 18.29 5.68
CA PHE A 93 -10.68 19.03 4.41
C PHE A 93 -12.11 19.17 3.86
N GLY A 94 -13.12 18.72 4.59
CA GLY A 94 -14.54 18.82 4.22
C GLY A 94 -15.08 17.67 3.37
N PHE A 95 -14.35 16.58 3.23
CA PHE A 95 -14.80 15.38 2.51
C PHE A 95 -15.31 14.32 3.49
N GLU A 96 -16.64 14.20 3.62
CA GLU A 96 -17.24 13.16 4.44
C GLU A 96 -17.29 11.83 3.67
N TYR A 97 -16.66 10.80 4.24
CA TYR A 97 -16.73 9.45 3.68
C TYR A 97 -18.15 8.88 3.82
N LEU A 98 -18.67 8.34 2.72
CA LEU A 98 -20.08 7.90 2.57
C LEU A 98 -20.48 6.71 3.45
N TYR A 99 -19.53 6.10 4.15
CA TYR A 99 -19.77 4.89 4.93
C TYR A 99 -19.31 5.06 6.38
N GLU A 100 -20.26 5.05 7.31
CA GLU A 100 -20.02 5.27 8.75
C GLU A 100 -19.12 4.21 9.43
N ASN A 101 -18.89 3.06 8.80
CA ASN A 101 -18.17 1.95 9.39
C ASN A 101 -16.68 1.87 8.97
N ASN A 102 -16.03 3.02 8.76
CA ASN A 102 -14.61 3.14 8.43
C ASN A 102 -13.64 2.61 9.51
N LYS A 103 -14.17 2.02 10.61
CA LYS A 103 -13.37 1.53 11.73
C LYS A 103 -12.43 0.36 11.40
N LYS A 104 -12.62 -0.31 10.27
CA LYS A 104 -11.81 -1.45 9.83
C LYS A 104 -11.60 -1.45 8.32
N SER A 105 -11.30 -0.30 7.75
CA SER A 105 -11.02 -0.17 6.32
C SER A 105 -9.54 -0.35 6.02
N SER A 106 -9.23 -0.79 4.80
CA SER A 106 -7.86 -0.93 4.32
C SER A 106 -7.23 0.41 3.96
N TRP A 107 -5.90 0.47 4.00
CA TRP A 107 -5.14 1.61 3.51
C TRP A 107 -5.43 1.92 2.03
N SER A 108 -5.56 0.88 1.20
CA SER A 108 -5.86 1.03 -0.23
C SER A 108 -7.21 1.73 -0.47
N LEU A 109 -8.24 1.38 0.31
CA LEU A 109 -9.53 2.06 0.22
C LEU A 109 -9.44 3.54 0.61
N ALA A 110 -8.78 3.84 1.74
CA ALA A 110 -8.62 5.21 2.22
C ALA A 110 -7.79 6.06 1.25
N TRP A 111 -6.73 5.49 0.67
CA TRP A 111 -5.90 6.15 -0.34
C TRP A 111 -6.70 6.48 -1.60
N SER A 112 -7.45 5.51 -2.11
CA SER A 112 -8.31 5.71 -3.29
C SER A 112 -9.39 6.78 -3.02
N TRP A 113 -10.00 6.77 -1.83
CA TRP A 113 -10.94 7.80 -1.40
C TRP A 113 -10.32 9.19 -1.41
N ALA A 114 -9.15 9.34 -0.79
CA ALA A 114 -8.44 10.62 -0.76
C ALA A 114 -8.13 11.11 -2.18
N CYS A 115 -7.60 10.24 -3.05
CA CYS A 115 -7.32 10.58 -4.44
C CYS A 115 -8.59 10.98 -5.21
N TYR A 116 -9.70 10.28 -4.96
CA TYR A 116 -10.99 10.62 -5.55
C TYR A 116 -11.48 12.02 -5.09
N CYS A 117 -11.39 12.32 -3.79
CA CYS A 117 -11.78 13.62 -3.23
C CYS A 117 -10.97 14.79 -3.80
N PHE A 118 -9.68 14.58 -4.03
CA PHE A 118 -8.77 15.60 -4.57
C PHE A 118 -8.66 15.57 -6.10
N GLU A 119 -9.52 14.82 -6.79
CA GLU A 119 -9.58 14.72 -8.27
C GLU A 119 -8.23 14.30 -8.91
N ILE A 120 -7.45 13.49 -8.19
CA ILE A 120 -6.18 12.95 -8.68
C ILE A 120 -6.48 11.86 -9.73
N THR A 121 -5.77 11.86 -10.84
CA THR A 121 -5.96 10.86 -11.89
C THR A 121 -5.58 9.46 -11.41
N LYS A 122 -6.17 8.41 -12.00
CA LYS A 122 -5.87 7.02 -11.66
C LYS A 122 -4.38 6.67 -11.77
N LEU A 123 -3.71 7.17 -12.82
CA LEU A 123 -2.28 6.91 -13.00
C LEU A 123 -1.45 7.57 -11.90
N GLU A 124 -1.70 8.84 -11.61
CA GLU A 124 -1.03 9.56 -10.53
C GLU A 124 -1.31 8.92 -9.16
N MET A 125 -2.53 8.46 -8.92
CA MET A 125 -2.90 7.73 -7.71
C MET A 125 -2.02 6.49 -7.50
N VAL A 126 -1.83 5.68 -8.53
CA VAL A 126 -1.00 4.47 -8.47
C VAL A 126 0.49 4.81 -8.36
N GLU A 127 0.98 5.79 -9.12
CA GLU A 127 2.38 6.23 -9.06
C GLU A 127 2.73 6.77 -7.66
N ASN A 128 1.88 7.63 -7.10
CA ASN A 128 2.07 8.19 -5.77
C ASN A 128 1.95 7.13 -4.67
N PHE A 129 1.10 6.13 -4.83
CA PHE A 129 0.99 4.99 -3.92
C PHE A 129 2.29 4.19 -3.85
N PHE A 130 2.85 3.80 -4.99
CA PHE A 130 4.13 3.11 -5.06
C PHE A 130 5.29 3.97 -4.55
N TYR A 131 5.27 5.28 -4.85
CA TYR A 131 6.28 6.21 -4.36
C TYR A 131 6.25 6.30 -2.83
N ALA A 132 5.09 6.53 -2.24
CA ALA A 132 4.92 6.63 -0.78
C ALA A 132 5.30 5.32 -0.09
N TRP A 133 4.89 4.17 -0.65
CA TRP A 133 5.28 2.86 -0.13
C TRP A 133 6.80 2.68 -0.16
N SER A 134 7.45 2.99 -1.29
CA SER A 134 8.91 2.88 -1.43
C SER A 134 9.66 3.78 -0.45
N ALA A 135 9.19 5.03 -0.26
CA ALA A 135 9.75 5.96 0.71
C ALA A 135 9.65 5.42 2.15
N ASN A 136 8.52 4.81 2.51
CA ASN A 136 8.34 4.18 3.81
C ASN A 136 9.30 3.00 4.02
N GLN A 137 9.55 2.18 2.98
CA GLN A 137 10.53 1.10 3.06
C GLN A 137 11.96 1.63 3.26
N LEU A 138 12.33 2.69 2.55
CA LEU A 138 13.64 3.34 2.71
C LEU A 138 13.80 3.96 4.10
N ASN A 139 12.76 4.63 4.62
CA ASN A 139 12.75 5.18 5.96
C ASN A 139 12.89 4.09 7.05
N ALA A 140 12.30 2.92 6.85
CA ALA A 140 12.51 1.78 7.74
C ALA A 140 13.96 1.25 7.64
N ALA A 141 14.51 1.15 6.42
CA ALA A 141 15.88 0.71 6.20
C ALA A 141 16.93 1.63 6.86
N LEU A 142 16.73 2.97 6.81
CA LEU A 142 17.59 3.96 7.46
C LEU A 142 17.76 3.76 8.98
N ARG A 143 16.81 3.09 9.63
CA ARG A 143 16.85 2.81 11.08
C ARG A 143 17.60 1.52 11.42
N ILE A 144 17.79 0.65 10.44
CA ILE A 144 18.32 -0.71 10.65
C ILE A 144 19.69 -0.89 10.03
N ILE A 145 19.93 -0.20 8.91
CA ILE A 145 21.14 -0.35 8.09
C ILE A 145 21.90 0.99 8.09
N PRO A 146 23.24 0.97 8.09
CA PRO A 146 24.05 2.18 8.06
C PRO A 146 24.10 2.82 6.65
N ILE A 147 22.93 3.22 6.12
CA ILE A 147 22.82 4.03 4.91
C ILE A 147 22.50 5.48 5.26
N GLY A 148 23.10 6.41 4.51
CA GLY A 148 22.85 7.84 4.72
C GLY A 148 21.52 8.31 4.12
N SER A 149 20.94 9.38 4.67
CA SER A 149 19.71 9.97 4.15
C SER A 149 19.82 10.40 2.68
N THR A 150 20.97 10.95 2.27
CA THR A 150 21.25 11.31 0.88
C THR A 150 21.22 10.09 -0.03
N GLU A 151 21.80 8.98 0.41
CA GLU A 151 21.80 7.73 -0.35
C GLU A 151 20.39 7.16 -0.51
N ALA A 152 19.58 7.21 0.54
CA ALA A 152 18.16 6.82 0.47
C ALA A 152 17.39 7.69 -0.55
N GLN A 153 17.63 9.00 -0.60
CA GLN A 153 17.03 9.90 -1.59
C GLN A 153 17.47 9.58 -3.02
N LEU A 154 18.74 9.21 -3.22
CA LEU A 154 19.22 8.78 -4.53
C LEU A 154 18.55 7.48 -4.97
N ILE A 155 18.37 6.51 -4.06
CA ILE A 155 17.61 5.29 -4.35
C ILE A 155 16.17 5.65 -4.70
N GLN A 156 15.50 6.52 -3.94
CA GLN A 156 14.13 6.94 -4.21
C GLN A 156 14.00 7.56 -5.61
N ARG A 157 14.93 8.42 -6.00
CA ARG A 157 14.99 8.99 -7.35
C ARG A 157 15.13 7.90 -8.42
N ASP A 158 16.02 6.95 -8.21
CA ASP A 158 16.29 5.87 -9.18
C ASP A 158 15.10 4.89 -9.32
N LEU A 159 14.19 4.86 -8.36
CA LEU A 159 12.96 4.07 -8.42
C LEU A 159 11.87 4.72 -9.29
N LEU A 160 11.94 6.02 -9.60
CA LEU A 160 10.86 6.74 -10.31
C LEU A 160 10.53 6.13 -11.68
N GLU A 161 11.55 5.75 -12.47
CA GLU A 161 11.33 5.13 -13.78
C GLU A 161 10.63 3.77 -13.64
N ILE A 162 11.03 2.98 -12.63
CA ILE A 162 10.43 1.67 -12.35
C ILE A 162 9.00 1.83 -11.89
N ILE A 163 8.74 2.79 -11.00
CA ILE A 163 7.40 3.12 -10.51
C ILE A 163 6.49 3.49 -11.68
N SER A 164 6.92 4.41 -12.55
CA SER A 164 6.11 4.81 -13.70
C SER A 164 5.81 3.64 -14.64
N LYS A 165 6.80 2.77 -14.91
CA LYS A 165 6.59 1.58 -15.72
C LYS A 165 5.60 0.61 -15.09
N VAL A 166 5.78 0.26 -13.81
CA VAL A 166 4.92 -0.70 -13.10
C VAL A 166 3.50 -0.13 -12.93
N SER A 167 3.36 1.18 -12.71
CA SER A 167 2.04 1.82 -12.62
C SER A 167 1.26 1.69 -13.93
N LYS A 168 1.89 1.94 -15.07
CA LYS A 168 1.27 1.73 -16.39
C LYS A 168 0.87 0.26 -16.61
N GLU A 169 1.74 -0.68 -16.24
CA GLU A 169 1.41 -2.11 -16.31
C GLU A 169 0.19 -2.48 -15.46
N ILE A 170 0.01 -1.87 -14.30
CA ILE A 170 -1.14 -2.12 -13.41
C ILE A 170 -2.44 -1.56 -13.99
N MET A 171 -2.37 -0.42 -14.69
CA MET A 171 -3.55 0.19 -15.33
C MET A 171 -4.24 -0.74 -16.34
N ASP A 172 -3.46 -1.59 -17.01
CA ASP A 172 -3.92 -2.47 -18.09
C ASP A 172 -4.28 -3.89 -17.63
N LYS A 173 -4.13 -4.19 -16.32
CA LYS A 173 -4.36 -5.54 -15.78
C LYS A 173 -5.66 -5.66 -15.03
N GLU A 174 -6.28 -6.85 -15.11
CA GLU A 174 -7.33 -7.27 -14.20
C GLU A 174 -6.74 -7.86 -12.91
N ILE A 175 -7.57 -7.96 -11.85
CA ILE A 175 -7.14 -8.52 -10.56
C ILE A 175 -6.57 -9.93 -10.69
N ASP A 176 -7.22 -10.77 -11.51
CA ASP A 176 -6.83 -12.16 -11.72
C ASP A 176 -5.50 -12.32 -12.48
N ASP A 177 -5.05 -11.24 -13.15
CA ASP A 177 -3.76 -11.20 -13.86
C ASP A 177 -2.60 -10.75 -12.95
N ILE A 178 -2.88 -10.37 -11.71
CA ILE A 178 -1.85 -9.95 -10.75
C ILE A 178 -1.26 -11.16 -10.03
N TYR A 179 -0.15 -11.65 -10.56
CA TYR A 179 0.66 -12.64 -9.87
C TYR A 179 1.59 -11.95 -8.87
N PHE A 180 1.57 -12.42 -7.63
CA PHE A 180 2.53 -12.02 -6.60
C PHE A 180 3.16 -13.28 -6.00
N GLY A 181 4.48 -13.27 -5.86
CA GLY A 181 5.23 -14.48 -5.52
C GLY A 181 6.39 -14.25 -4.58
N ASN A 182 6.36 -13.18 -3.75
CA ASN A 182 7.46 -12.93 -2.83
C ASN A 182 7.28 -13.69 -1.50
N VAL A 183 7.32 -15.02 -1.60
CA VAL A 183 7.19 -15.94 -0.45
C VAL A 183 8.19 -15.59 0.67
N GLY A 184 9.38 -15.11 0.32
CA GLY A 184 10.40 -14.74 1.31
C GLY A 184 10.03 -13.56 2.19
N LEU A 185 9.34 -12.55 1.65
CA LEU A 185 8.86 -11.42 2.43
C LEU A 185 7.64 -11.79 3.28
N ALA A 186 6.72 -12.57 2.73
CA ALA A 186 5.56 -13.09 3.45
C ALA A 186 5.98 -13.93 4.68
N MET A 187 6.95 -14.84 4.52
CA MET A 187 7.52 -15.60 5.64
C MET A 187 8.20 -14.70 6.68
N ALA A 188 8.92 -13.66 6.24
CA ALA A 188 9.56 -12.72 7.15
C ALA A 188 8.54 -11.87 7.91
N GLN A 189 7.41 -11.55 7.30
CA GLN A 189 6.31 -10.82 7.95
C GLN A 189 5.64 -11.68 9.03
N GLN A 190 5.40 -12.97 8.77
CA GLN A 190 4.88 -13.90 9.77
C GLN A 190 5.84 -14.04 10.97
N ASN A 191 7.15 -14.16 10.71
CA ASN A 191 8.15 -14.27 11.77
C ASN A 191 8.30 -12.95 12.58
N HIS A 192 7.85 -11.81 12.07
CA HIS A 192 7.89 -10.55 12.81
C HIS A 192 6.95 -10.54 14.02
N ASP A 193 5.83 -11.27 13.94
CA ASP A 193 4.89 -11.39 15.05
C ASP A 193 5.52 -12.05 16.29
N ASP A 194 6.53 -12.89 16.08
CA ASP A 194 7.26 -13.64 17.12
C ASP A 194 8.48 -12.88 17.68
N LEU A 195 8.81 -11.68 17.16
CA LEU A 195 9.94 -10.91 17.66
C LEU A 195 9.68 -10.31 19.05
N TYR A 196 10.63 -10.53 19.97
CA TYR A 196 10.57 -9.98 21.33
C TYR A 196 10.62 -8.46 21.40
N THR A 197 11.38 -7.82 20.48
CA THR A 197 11.48 -6.36 20.35
C THR A 197 10.99 -5.93 18.98
N LYS A 198 10.06 -4.97 18.94
CA LYS A 198 9.50 -4.38 17.72
C LYS A 198 9.79 -2.88 17.69
N LEU A 199 10.27 -2.35 16.55
CA LEU A 199 10.63 -0.94 16.40
C LEU A 199 9.42 0.01 16.37
N PHE A 200 8.23 -0.51 16.11
CA PHE A 200 7.00 0.27 16.03
C PHE A 200 5.96 -0.29 17.02
N ARG A 201 6.24 -0.15 18.31
CA ARG A 201 5.20 -0.30 19.32
C ARG A 201 4.62 1.08 19.62
N ASN A 202 3.39 1.30 19.18
CA ASN A 202 2.49 2.28 19.78
C ASN A 202 1.60 1.58 20.76
#